data_61cdb61b8933b0556a10e47d4680506c
#
_entry.id   61cdb61b8933b0556a10e47d4680506c
#
_cell.length_a   1.000
_cell.length_b   1.000
_cell.length_c   1.000
_cell.angle_alpha   90.00
_cell.angle_beta   90.00
_cell.angle_gamma   90.00
#
_symmetry.space_group_name_H-M   'P 1'
#
loop_
_entity.id
_entity.type
_entity.pdbx_description
1 polymer ?
#
loop_
_entity_poly.entity_id
_entity_poly.type
_entity_poly.pdbx_seq_one_letter_code
_entity_poly.pdbx_strand_id
1 'polypeptide(L)'
;MSTIFISGAARGIGRAIAELFLDRGWIVGAYDIDTVDYTHPNLITGVLDVTDAQSWQTTLAEFAAHSPTSTITVVVNNAGVLTSGDIADISPAAIERQISVNCTGIALGAHAAFPHLRTGSTLVNMGSASAIFGQPTIAVYSATKFFVAGLTEALSLEWAKHHIRVIDLWPLWAKTDLSSHANAGSIKRLGVHITPNQVAHRVWEAIHPHNRWQAGKLHYGVSVTDTVLYYARRLAPTRIAHRITQLVAH
;
A
#
# COMPACT_ATOMS: atom_id res chain seq x y z
N MET A 1 17.03 13.61 11.48
CA MET A 1 15.56 13.47 11.53
C MET A 1 15.16 12.41 10.54
N SER A 2 14.22 11.54 10.89
CA SER A 2 13.71 10.51 9.97
C SER A 2 12.69 11.11 9.00
N THR A 3 12.65 10.59 7.79
CA THR A 3 11.81 11.10 6.69
C THR A 3 10.92 10.01 6.14
N ILE A 4 9.69 10.33 5.78
CA ILE A 4 8.76 9.43 5.12
C ILE A 4 8.09 10.11 3.94
N PHE A 5 8.09 9.46 2.78
CA PHE A 5 7.39 9.88 1.58
C PHE A 5 6.15 9.00 1.37
N ILE A 6 5.00 9.60 1.09
CA ILE A 6 3.72 8.89 0.98
C ILE A 6 3.00 9.34 -0.29
N SER A 7 2.68 8.41 -1.18
CA SER A 7 1.80 8.65 -2.32
C SER A 7 0.34 8.39 -1.95
N GLY A 8 -0.60 9.15 -2.53
CA GLY A 8 -2.01 9.03 -2.19
C GLY A 8 -2.32 9.52 -0.78
N ALA A 9 -1.76 10.66 -0.39
CA ALA A 9 -1.77 11.16 0.98
C ALA A 9 -2.83 12.24 1.26
N ALA A 10 -3.62 12.68 0.27
CA ALA A 10 -4.65 13.69 0.49
C ALA A 10 -5.77 13.20 1.43
N ARG A 11 -6.07 11.90 1.45
CA ARG A 11 -7.17 11.32 2.25
C ARG A 11 -6.90 9.89 2.69
N GLY A 12 -7.85 9.34 3.46
CA GLY A 12 -7.90 7.91 3.81
C GLY A 12 -6.66 7.41 4.55
N ILE A 13 -6.13 6.28 4.09
CA ILE A 13 -4.98 5.61 4.73
C ILE A 13 -3.72 6.47 4.63
N GLY A 14 -3.45 7.06 3.45
CA GLY A 14 -2.25 7.88 3.25
C GLY A 14 -2.21 9.09 4.18
N ARG A 15 -3.34 9.81 4.33
CA ARG A 15 -3.48 10.91 5.29
C ARG A 15 -3.26 10.45 6.72
N ALA A 16 -3.87 9.33 7.14
CA ALA A 16 -3.70 8.81 8.49
C ALA A 16 -2.24 8.41 8.79
N ILE A 17 -1.52 7.87 7.79
CA ILE A 17 -0.09 7.61 7.92
C ILE A 17 0.66 8.93 8.09
N ALA A 18 0.39 9.93 7.25
CA ALA A 18 1.04 11.23 7.31
C ALA A 18 0.85 11.89 8.69
N GLU A 19 -0.38 11.99 9.18
CA GLU A 19 -0.72 12.57 10.48
C GLU A 19 -0.01 11.83 11.62
N LEU A 20 -0.02 10.49 11.64
CA LEU A 20 0.65 9.70 12.68
C LEU A 20 2.17 9.96 12.71
N PHE A 21 2.81 10.07 11.55
CA PHE A 21 4.26 10.29 11.49
C PHE A 21 4.63 11.74 11.82
N LEU A 22 3.79 12.72 11.50
CA LEU A 22 3.93 14.12 11.93
C LEU A 22 3.87 14.21 13.45
N ASP A 23 2.89 13.57 14.09
CA ASP A 23 2.75 13.51 15.56
C ASP A 23 3.98 12.90 16.26
N ARG A 24 4.74 12.09 15.52
CA ARG A 24 5.99 11.45 16.00
C ARG A 24 7.25 12.22 15.63
N GLY A 25 7.12 13.44 15.12
CA GLY A 25 8.22 14.35 14.83
C GLY A 25 9.03 14.00 13.59
N TRP A 26 8.47 13.21 12.64
CA TRP A 26 9.10 12.94 11.37
C TRP A 26 8.89 14.09 10.38
N ILE A 27 9.79 14.23 9.40
CA ILE A 27 9.54 15.02 8.19
C ILE A 27 8.71 14.15 7.25
N VAL A 28 7.55 14.64 6.85
CA VAL A 28 6.58 13.89 6.04
C VAL A 28 6.38 14.56 4.70
N GLY A 29 6.62 13.83 3.63
CA GLY A 29 6.22 14.16 2.28
C GLY A 29 4.85 13.54 1.98
N ALA A 30 3.83 14.35 1.85
CA ALA A 30 2.48 13.93 1.51
C ALA A 30 2.16 14.36 0.08
N TYR A 31 2.11 13.40 -0.83
CA TYR A 31 1.93 13.64 -2.25
C TYR A 31 0.68 12.94 -2.78
N ASP A 32 -0.08 13.63 -3.61
CA ASP A 32 -1.31 13.10 -4.21
C ASP A 32 -1.57 13.80 -5.54
N ILE A 33 -2.45 13.24 -6.38
CA ILE A 33 -2.99 13.94 -7.54
C ILE A 33 -4.00 15.02 -7.11
N ASP A 34 -4.65 14.81 -5.95
CA ASP A 34 -5.56 15.75 -5.31
C ASP A 34 -4.81 16.65 -4.32
N THR A 35 -5.38 17.81 -4.00
CA THR A 35 -4.79 18.74 -3.05
C THR A 35 -4.76 18.14 -1.64
N VAL A 36 -3.60 18.25 -0.98
CA VAL A 36 -3.44 17.96 0.45
C VAL A 36 -3.87 19.19 1.25
N ASP A 37 -4.93 19.07 2.03
CA ASP A 37 -5.63 20.20 2.70
C ASP A 37 -5.30 20.37 4.20
N TYR A 38 -4.34 19.61 4.72
CA TYR A 38 -3.86 19.72 6.10
C TYR A 38 -2.44 20.30 6.15
N THR A 39 -2.08 20.88 7.29
CA THR A 39 -0.82 21.60 7.46
C THR A 39 -0.10 21.20 8.74
N HIS A 40 1.23 21.17 8.70
CA HIS A 40 2.10 20.95 9.85
C HIS A 40 3.51 21.47 9.55
N PRO A 41 4.29 21.97 10.56
CA PRO A 41 5.65 22.48 10.30
C PRO A 41 6.61 21.51 9.62
N ASN A 42 6.44 20.19 9.84
CA ASN A 42 7.26 19.13 9.25
C ASN A 42 6.60 18.48 8.03
N LEU A 43 5.53 19.07 7.47
CA LEU A 43 4.82 18.53 6.31
C LEU A 43 5.29 19.24 5.04
N ILE A 44 5.62 18.46 4.04
CA ILE A 44 5.92 18.89 2.67
C ILE A 44 4.87 18.24 1.78
N THR A 45 4.22 19.06 0.95
CA THR A 45 3.15 18.60 0.06
C THR A 45 3.48 18.90 -1.38
N GLY A 46 2.93 18.11 -2.29
CA GLY A 46 3.07 18.35 -3.73
C GLY A 46 2.12 17.47 -4.54
N VAL A 47 2.05 17.76 -5.82
CA VAL A 47 1.26 16.97 -6.77
C VAL A 47 2.08 15.80 -7.27
N LEU A 48 1.49 14.61 -7.26
CA LEU A 48 2.09 13.39 -7.79
C LEU A 48 1.05 12.60 -8.57
N ASP A 49 1.23 12.51 -9.87
CA ASP A 49 0.59 11.49 -10.69
C ASP A 49 1.46 10.22 -10.65
N VAL A 50 1.00 9.19 -9.95
CA VAL A 50 1.74 7.94 -9.81
C VAL A 50 1.87 7.16 -11.13
N THR A 51 1.10 7.52 -12.16
CA THR A 51 1.19 6.89 -13.49
C THR A 51 2.26 7.51 -14.37
N ASP A 52 2.84 8.64 -13.95
CA ASP A 52 3.90 9.36 -14.65
C ASP A 52 5.28 9.15 -13.98
N ALA A 53 6.21 8.57 -14.74
CA ALA A 53 7.57 8.31 -14.26
C ALA A 53 8.35 9.60 -13.94
N GLN A 54 8.13 10.67 -14.71
CA GLN A 54 8.79 11.95 -14.47
C GLN A 54 8.27 12.61 -13.19
N SER A 55 6.96 12.53 -12.94
CA SER A 55 6.35 13.02 -11.70
C SER A 55 6.97 12.35 -10.47
N TRP A 56 7.18 11.03 -10.49
CA TRP A 56 7.87 10.30 -9.43
C TRP A 56 9.32 10.77 -9.23
N GLN A 57 10.10 10.89 -10.31
CA GLN A 57 11.51 11.30 -10.23
C GLN A 57 11.65 12.69 -9.62
N THR A 58 10.83 13.64 -10.09
CA THR A 58 10.86 15.03 -9.64
C THR A 58 10.48 15.12 -8.16
N THR A 59 9.34 14.56 -7.77
CA THR A 59 8.83 14.69 -6.39
C THR A 59 9.71 13.99 -5.36
N LEU A 60 10.28 12.82 -5.68
CA LEU A 60 11.19 12.13 -4.77
C LEU A 60 12.52 12.88 -4.60
N ALA A 61 13.08 13.44 -5.69
CA ALA A 61 14.29 14.25 -5.61
C ALA A 61 14.08 15.54 -4.80
N GLU A 62 12.98 16.26 -5.03
CA GLU A 62 12.59 17.44 -4.26
C GLU A 62 12.42 17.11 -2.77
N PHE A 63 11.68 16.05 -2.45
CA PHE A 63 11.49 15.64 -1.05
C PHE A 63 12.80 15.21 -0.39
N ALA A 64 13.64 14.44 -1.09
CA ALA A 64 14.93 14.00 -0.55
C ALA A 64 15.85 15.18 -0.17
N ALA A 65 15.76 16.31 -0.88
CA ALA A 65 16.53 17.53 -0.57
C ALA A 65 16.19 18.13 0.81
N HIS A 66 15.01 17.85 1.38
CA HIS A 66 14.64 18.23 2.74
C HIS A 66 15.27 17.35 3.83
N SER A 67 15.89 16.22 3.46
CA SER A 67 16.66 15.39 4.39
C SER A 67 18.10 15.88 4.49
N PRO A 68 18.69 15.96 5.69
CA PRO A 68 20.08 16.35 5.86
C PRO A 68 21.10 15.47 5.09
N THR A 69 20.70 14.27 4.74
CA THR A 69 21.53 13.29 4.02
C THR A 69 21.08 13.09 2.57
N SER A 70 20.09 13.87 2.09
CA SER A 70 19.44 13.69 0.79
C SER A 70 18.91 12.26 0.56
N THR A 71 18.56 11.56 1.65
CA THR A 71 18.02 10.20 1.62
C THR A 71 16.68 10.10 2.33
N ILE A 72 15.88 9.13 1.95
CA ILE A 72 14.54 8.89 2.50
C ILE A 72 14.59 7.62 3.38
N THR A 73 14.06 7.73 4.61
CA THR A 73 14.04 6.60 5.54
C THR A 73 12.95 5.59 5.17
N VAL A 74 11.77 6.10 4.79
CA VAL A 74 10.62 5.25 4.41
C VAL A 74 9.93 5.85 3.18
N VAL A 75 9.63 5.01 2.20
CA VAL A 75 8.74 5.35 1.07
C VAL A 75 7.52 4.46 1.16
N VAL A 76 6.32 5.05 1.07
CA VAL A 76 5.04 4.35 1.10
C VAL A 76 4.32 4.53 -0.24
N ASN A 77 4.30 3.48 -1.04
CA ASN A 77 3.48 3.36 -2.22
C ASN A 77 2.04 3.04 -1.79
N ASN A 78 1.23 4.08 -1.52
CA ASN A 78 -0.12 3.92 -1.00
C ASN A 78 -1.21 4.28 -2.01
N ALA A 79 -0.95 5.15 -2.98
CA ALA A 79 -1.94 5.52 -3.99
C ALA A 79 -2.58 4.28 -4.64
N GLY A 80 -3.89 4.31 -4.79
CA GLY A 80 -4.63 3.20 -5.39
C GLY A 80 -6.08 3.55 -5.67
N VAL A 81 -6.64 2.87 -6.67
CA VAL A 81 -8.03 3.02 -7.09
C VAL A 81 -8.72 1.66 -7.16
N LEU A 82 -10.03 1.68 -7.03
CA LEU A 82 -10.89 0.51 -7.17
C LEU A 82 -12.12 0.88 -7.99
N THR A 83 -12.42 0.04 -8.98
CA THR A 83 -13.71 0.01 -9.67
C THR A 83 -14.32 -1.35 -9.44
N SER A 84 -15.55 -1.39 -8.92
CA SER A 84 -16.32 -2.63 -8.70
C SER A 84 -17.36 -2.82 -9.81
N GLY A 85 -17.62 -4.06 -10.14
CA GLY A 85 -18.55 -4.53 -11.15
C GLY A 85 -18.10 -5.87 -11.72
N ASP A 86 -18.99 -6.59 -12.39
CA ASP A 86 -18.61 -7.77 -13.15
C ASP A 86 -17.67 -7.37 -14.30
N ILE A 87 -16.70 -8.21 -14.63
CA ILE A 87 -15.67 -7.90 -15.61
C ILE A 87 -16.26 -7.52 -16.99
N ALA A 88 -17.42 -8.05 -17.32
CA ALA A 88 -18.12 -7.76 -18.55
C ALA A 88 -18.77 -6.36 -18.57
N ASP A 89 -19.03 -5.78 -17.40
CA ASP A 89 -19.80 -4.53 -17.26
C ASP A 89 -18.90 -3.31 -16.99
N ILE A 90 -17.68 -3.51 -16.51
CA ILE A 90 -16.73 -2.39 -16.30
C ILE A 90 -16.11 -1.95 -17.62
N SER A 91 -15.95 -0.64 -17.81
CA SER A 91 -15.39 -0.09 -19.03
C SER A 91 -13.90 -0.44 -19.18
N PRO A 92 -13.38 -0.60 -20.43
CA PRO A 92 -11.94 -0.78 -20.67
C PRO A 92 -11.10 0.31 -20.02
N ALA A 93 -11.51 1.56 -20.07
CA ALA A 93 -10.81 2.68 -19.44
C ALA A 93 -10.70 2.52 -17.91
N ALA A 94 -11.73 1.97 -17.25
CA ALA A 94 -11.67 1.68 -15.81
C ALA A 94 -10.70 0.52 -15.49
N ILE A 95 -10.60 -0.47 -16.35
CA ILE A 95 -9.61 -1.56 -16.25
C ILE A 95 -8.19 -0.99 -16.37
N GLU A 96 -7.93 -0.23 -17.44
CA GLU A 96 -6.64 0.39 -17.71
C GLU A 96 -6.21 1.32 -16.56
N ARG A 97 -7.13 2.16 -16.07
CA ARG A 97 -6.85 3.04 -14.93
C ARG A 97 -6.44 2.27 -13.67
N GLN A 98 -7.13 1.17 -13.35
CA GLN A 98 -6.79 0.36 -12.19
C GLN A 98 -5.38 -0.26 -12.33
N ILE A 99 -5.03 -0.75 -13.51
CA ILE A 99 -3.71 -1.33 -13.77
C ILE A 99 -2.64 -0.23 -13.74
N SER A 100 -2.88 0.90 -14.40
CA SER A 100 -1.91 2.01 -14.43
C SER A 100 -1.61 2.54 -13.04
N VAL A 101 -2.62 2.77 -12.19
CA VAL A 101 -2.40 3.29 -10.84
C VAL A 101 -1.84 2.22 -9.91
N ASN A 102 -2.49 1.05 -9.84
CA ASN A 102 -2.19 0.06 -8.80
C ASN A 102 -0.99 -0.85 -9.13
N CYS A 103 -0.61 -0.99 -10.41
CA CYS A 103 0.54 -1.82 -10.82
C CYS A 103 1.68 -0.93 -11.32
N THR A 104 1.48 -0.21 -12.43
CA THR A 104 2.51 0.64 -13.02
C THR A 104 2.98 1.71 -12.03
N GLY A 105 2.04 2.39 -11.37
CA GLY A 105 2.36 3.43 -10.38
C GLY A 105 3.23 2.93 -9.23
N ILE A 106 2.94 1.75 -8.67
CA ILE A 106 3.75 1.15 -7.60
C ILE A 106 5.15 0.74 -8.11
N ALA A 107 5.22 0.17 -9.32
CA ALA A 107 6.50 -0.22 -9.90
C ALA A 107 7.39 1.01 -10.21
N LEU A 108 6.81 2.07 -10.77
CA LEU A 108 7.49 3.35 -11.00
C LEU A 108 7.96 3.98 -9.69
N GLY A 109 7.11 3.95 -8.65
CA GLY A 109 7.45 4.44 -7.32
C GLY A 109 8.62 3.69 -6.71
N ALA A 110 8.64 2.37 -6.81
CA ALA A 110 9.79 1.56 -6.36
C ALA A 110 11.07 1.89 -7.14
N HIS A 111 10.97 1.97 -8.48
CA HIS A 111 12.09 2.32 -9.35
C HIS A 111 12.69 3.69 -9.01
N ALA A 112 11.84 4.71 -8.92
CA ALA A 112 12.27 6.08 -8.63
C ALA A 112 12.75 6.27 -7.19
N ALA A 113 12.24 5.48 -6.22
CA ALA A 113 12.65 5.57 -4.82
C ALA A 113 14.07 5.02 -4.59
N PHE A 114 14.48 3.98 -5.32
CA PHE A 114 15.73 3.26 -5.07
C PHE A 114 16.97 4.17 -4.92
N PRO A 115 17.22 5.17 -5.79
CA PRO A 115 18.39 6.06 -5.65
C PRO A 115 18.38 6.92 -4.38
N HIS A 116 17.21 7.12 -3.75
CA HIS A 116 17.04 7.94 -2.55
C HIS A 116 17.00 7.11 -1.26
N LEU A 117 16.99 5.78 -1.36
CA LEU A 117 17.03 4.87 -0.22
C LEU A 117 18.48 4.51 0.15
N ARG A 118 18.69 4.17 1.42
CA ARG A 118 20.00 3.75 1.96
C ARG A 118 19.85 2.50 2.82
N THR A 119 20.97 1.97 3.28
CA THR A 119 20.99 0.91 4.32
C THR A 119 20.10 1.28 5.50
N GLY A 120 19.17 0.40 5.84
CA GLY A 120 18.17 0.59 6.89
C GLY A 120 16.87 1.27 6.44
N SER A 121 16.77 1.78 5.20
CA SER A 121 15.52 2.30 4.66
C SER A 121 14.49 1.18 4.40
N THR A 122 13.22 1.57 4.31
CA THR A 122 12.12 0.64 4.03
C THR A 122 11.22 1.16 2.91
N LEU A 123 10.94 0.33 1.92
CA LEU A 123 9.84 0.51 0.98
C LEU A 123 8.62 -0.25 1.50
N VAL A 124 7.49 0.45 1.62
CA VAL A 124 6.20 -0.10 2.04
C VAL A 124 5.22 -0.03 0.88
N ASN A 125 4.72 -1.15 0.41
CA ASN A 125 3.69 -1.20 -0.62
C ASN A 125 2.31 -1.43 0.03
N MET A 126 1.30 -0.63 -0.34
CA MET A 126 -0.06 -0.84 0.14
C MET A 126 -0.74 -1.94 -0.69
N GLY A 127 -0.67 -3.15 -0.18
CA GLY A 127 -1.38 -4.31 -0.67
C GLY A 127 -2.87 -4.29 -0.31
N SER A 128 -3.44 -5.46 -0.15
CA SER A 128 -4.81 -5.71 0.34
C SER A 128 -4.97 -7.19 0.64
N ALA A 129 -5.87 -7.55 1.52
CA ALA A 129 -6.34 -8.93 1.68
C ALA A 129 -6.94 -9.51 0.38
N SER A 130 -7.26 -8.67 -0.61
CA SER A 130 -7.63 -9.11 -1.98
C SER A 130 -6.48 -9.79 -2.73
N ALA A 131 -5.24 -9.75 -2.23
CA ALA A 131 -4.12 -10.55 -2.72
C ALA A 131 -4.11 -11.99 -2.16
N ILE A 132 -4.97 -12.31 -1.19
CA ILE A 132 -5.08 -13.67 -0.64
C ILE A 132 -5.87 -14.59 -1.59
N PHE A 133 -6.92 -14.06 -2.20
CA PHE A 133 -7.76 -14.76 -3.17
C PHE A 133 -8.45 -13.78 -4.13
N GLY A 134 -8.67 -14.21 -5.37
CA GLY A 134 -9.44 -13.43 -6.35
C GLY A 134 -10.90 -13.29 -5.91
N GLN A 135 -11.45 -12.08 -5.98
CA GLN A 135 -12.80 -11.79 -5.55
C GLN A 135 -13.68 -11.41 -6.74
N PRO A 136 -14.91 -11.94 -6.83
CA PRO A 136 -15.88 -11.51 -7.82
C PRO A 136 -16.22 -10.02 -7.60
N THR A 137 -16.70 -9.37 -8.63
CA THR A 137 -17.03 -7.94 -8.69
C THR A 137 -15.87 -6.95 -8.45
N ILE A 138 -14.70 -7.42 -8.07
CA ILE A 138 -13.45 -6.65 -7.97
C ILE A 138 -12.27 -7.45 -8.56
N ALA A 139 -12.52 -8.19 -9.64
CA ALA A 139 -11.53 -9.10 -10.21
C ALA A 139 -10.23 -8.40 -10.62
N VAL A 140 -10.33 -7.27 -11.34
CA VAL A 140 -9.16 -6.47 -11.75
C VAL A 140 -8.42 -5.93 -10.55
N TYR A 141 -9.13 -5.37 -9.56
CA TYR A 141 -8.51 -4.88 -8.33
C TYR A 141 -7.76 -6.00 -7.60
N SER A 142 -8.38 -7.18 -7.44
CA SER A 142 -7.71 -8.33 -6.83
C SER A 142 -6.44 -8.70 -7.59
N ALA A 143 -6.49 -8.77 -8.91
CA ALA A 143 -5.32 -9.07 -9.75
C ALA A 143 -4.19 -8.03 -9.54
N THR A 144 -4.52 -6.73 -9.44
CA THR A 144 -3.52 -5.69 -9.13
C THR A 144 -2.89 -5.87 -7.76
N LYS A 145 -3.63 -6.38 -6.77
CA LYS A 145 -3.07 -6.62 -5.43
C LYS A 145 -2.22 -7.89 -5.35
N PHE A 146 -2.48 -8.90 -6.17
CA PHE A 146 -1.54 -10.02 -6.41
C PHE A 146 -0.24 -9.53 -7.05
N PHE A 147 -0.31 -8.60 -8.04
CA PHE A 147 0.87 -7.97 -8.61
C PHE A 147 1.72 -7.29 -7.52
N VAL A 148 1.11 -6.51 -6.62
CA VAL A 148 1.82 -5.83 -5.52
C VAL A 148 2.54 -6.84 -4.62
N ALA A 149 1.89 -7.95 -4.27
CA ALA A 149 2.50 -9.00 -3.45
C ALA A 149 3.72 -9.63 -4.14
N GLY A 150 3.59 -10.03 -5.41
CA GLY A 150 4.71 -10.60 -6.18
C GLY A 150 5.86 -9.62 -6.38
N LEU A 151 5.56 -8.35 -6.66
CA LEU A 151 6.58 -7.30 -6.76
C LEU A 151 7.31 -7.11 -5.43
N THR A 152 6.59 -7.09 -4.31
CA THR A 152 7.18 -6.98 -2.97
C THR A 152 8.13 -8.12 -2.67
N GLU A 153 7.73 -9.37 -2.96
CA GLU A 153 8.59 -10.55 -2.78
C GLU A 153 9.88 -10.44 -3.62
N ALA A 154 9.77 -10.11 -4.90
CA ALA A 154 10.91 -9.98 -5.79
C ALA A 154 11.88 -8.88 -5.33
N LEU A 155 11.37 -7.67 -5.07
CA LEU A 155 12.19 -6.54 -4.63
C LEU A 155 12.83 -6.78 -3.25
N SER A 156 12.18 -7.53 -2.37
CA SER A 156 12.76 -7.88 -1.07
C SER A 156 14.06 -8.68 -1.22
N LEU A 157 14.14 -9.55 -2.23
CA LEU A 157 15.33 -10.33 -2.55
C LEU A 157 16.39 -9.50 -3.29
N GLU A 158 15.96 -8.71 -4.29
CA GLU A 158 16.87 -7.84 -5.06
C GLU A 158 17.57 -6.81 -4.18
N TRP A 159 16.84 -6.19 -3.23
CA TRP A 159 17.33 -5.10 -2.40
C TRP A 159 17.96 -5.57 -1.08
N ALA A 160 17.92 -6.86 -0.78
CA ALA A 160 18.57 -7.44 0.42
C ALA A 160 20.06 -7.12 0.48
N LYS A 161 20.77 -7.16 -0.66
CA LYS A 161 22.21 -6.82 -0.75
C LYS A 161 22.51 -5.36 -0.42
N HIS A 162 21.52 -4.46 -0.51
CA HIS A 162 21.61 -3.05 -0.13
C HIS A 162 21.13 -2.78 1.29
N HIS A 163 20.70 -3.82 2.02
CA HIS A 163 20.10 -3.72 3.36
C HIS A 163 18.88 -2.78 3.38
N ILE A 164 18.10 -2.76 2.29
CA ILE A 164 16.84 -2.06 2.18
C ILE A 164 15.71 -3.08 2.35
N ARG A 165 14.77 -2.80 3.25
CA ARG A 165 13.61 -3.67 3.46
C ARG A 165 12.51 -3.30 2.48
N VAL A 166 11.86 -4.31 1.91
CA VAL A 166 10.66 -4.15 1.11
C VAL A 166 9.57 -4.99 1.74
N ILE A 167 8.45 -4.37 2.09
CA ILE A 167 7.32 -5.01 2.78
C ILE A 167 6.00 -4.54 2.19
N ASP A 168 4.93 -5.28 2.44
CA ASP A 168 3.58 -4.81 2.16
C ASP A 168 2.61 -4.99 3.33
N LEU A 169 1.54 -4.22 3.32
CA LEU A 169 0.42 -4.36 4.23
C LEU A 169 -0.81 -4.87 3.48
N TRP A 170 -1.55 -5.78 4.12
CA TRP A 170 -2.74 -6.41 3.55
C TRP A 170 -3.98 -6.12 4.40
N PRO A 171 -4.45 -4.88 4.44
CA PRO A 171 -5.69 -4.59 5.15
C PRO A 171 -6.88 -5.29 4.48
N LEU A 172 -7.80 -5.81 5.28
CA LEU A 172 -9.17 -6.03 4.87
C LEU A 172 -9.84 -4.67 4.57
N TRP A 173 -11.16 -4.62 4.42
CA TRP A 173 -11.87 -3.39 4.11
C TRP A 173 -11.67 -2.32 5.19
N ALA A 174 -10.94 -1.26 4.85
CA ALA A 174 -10.74 -0.09 5.70
C ALA A 174 -11.81 0.99 5.38
N LYS A 175 -12.26 1.72 6.40
CA LYS A 175 -13.25 2.81 6.28
C LYS A 175 -12.66 4.00 5.52
N THR A 176 -12.75 3.97 4.19
CA THR A 176 -12.25 5.00 3.27
C THR A 176 -13.25 5.20 2.14
N ASP A 177 -13.12 6.28 1.38
CA ASP A 177 -13.94 6.53 0.20
C ASP A 177 -13.84 5.39 -0.83
N LEU A 178 -12.66 4.76 -0.94
CA LEU A 178 -12.44 3.61 -1.81
C LEU A 178 -13.37 2.43 -1.46
N SER A 179 -13.61 2.17 -0.18
CA SER A 179 -14.49 1.10 0.28
C SER A 179 -15.97 1.49 0.26
N SER A 180 -16.30 2.78 0.43
CA SER A 180 -17.68 3.26 0.46
C SER A 180 -18.40 3.11 -0.89
N HIS A 181 -17.64 3.17 -1.98
CA HIS A 181 -18.14 3.01 -3.35
C HIS A 181 -17.99 1.58 -3.89
N ALA A 182 -17.38 0.67 -3.12
CA ALA A 182 -17.15 -0.69 -3.57
C ALA A 182 -18.38 -1.59 -3.31
N ASN A 183 -18.84 -2.25 -4.36
CA ASN A 183 -19.90 -3.26 -4.26
C ASN A 183 -19.27 -4.68 -4.35
N ALA A 184 -18.65 -5.12 -3.27
CA ALA A 184 -18.05 -6.45 -3.19
C ALA A 184 -18.79 -7.32 -2.17
N GLY A 185 -19.01 -8.61 -2.50
CA GLY A 185 -19.68 -9.54 -1.60
C GLY A 185 -18.94 -9.70 -0.25
N SER A 186 -17.61 -9.62 -0.28
CA SER A 186 -16.78 -9.64 0.93
C SER A 186 -17.01 -8.46 1.88
N ILE A 187 -17.44 -7.28 1.40
CA ILE A 187 -17.85 -6.15 2.26
C ILE A 187 -19.09 -6.54 3.03
N LYS A 188 -20.09 -7.17 2.36
CA LYS A 188 -21.36 -7.56 2.99
C LYS A 188 -21.16 -8.61 4.08
N ARG A 189 -20.17 -9.51 3.91
CA ARG A 189 -19.91 -10.62 4.87
C ARG A 189 -18.92 -10.28 5.95
N LEU A 190 -17.82 -9.63 5.60
CA LEU A 190 -16.73 -9.33 6.54
C LEU A 190 -16.86 -7.95 7.19
N GLY A 191 -17.74 -7.08 6.63
CA GLY A 191 -17.91 -5.71 7.08
C GLY A 191 -16.69 -4.82 6.80
N VAL A 192 -16.83 -3.54 7.16
CA VAL A 192 -15.77 -2.53 7.07
C VAL A 192 -15.43 -2.10 8.49
N HIS A 193 -14.47 -2.78 9.11
CA HIS A 193 -14.14 -2.60 10.52
C HIS A 193 -12.81 -1.91 10.77
N ILE A 194 -11.87 -2.00 9.80
CA ILE A 194 -10.55 -1.40 9.93
C ILE A 194 -10.65 0.11 9.72
N THR A 195 -10.02 0.90 10.58
CA THR A 195 -9.90 2.35 10.41
C THR A 195 -8.58 2.69 9.71
N PRO A 196 -8.49 3.84 9.00
CA PRO A 196 -7.22 4.33 8.45
C PRO A 196 -6.11 4.43 9.51
N ASN A 197 -6.44 4.85 10.72
CA ASN A 197 -5.49 4.94 11.84
C ASN A 197 -4.93 3.58 12.26
N GLN A 198 -5.72 2.51 12.25
CA GLN A 198 -5.23 1.16 12.52
C GLN A 198 -4.21 0.71 11.46
N VAL A 199 -4.44 1.06 10.19
CA VAL A 199 -3.47 0.80 9.11
C VAL A 199 -2.20 1.62 9.33
N ALA A 200 -2.31 2.91 9.66
CA ALA A 200 -1.18 3.78 9.95
C ALA A 200 -0.32 3.25 11.12
N HIS A 201 -0.94 2.84 12.21
CA HIS A 201 -0.25 2.20 13.34
C HIS A 201 0.46 0.91 12.90
N ARG A 202 -0.17 0.12 12.02
CA ARG A 202 0.44 -1.10 11.51
C ARG A 202 1.65 -0.83 10.61
N VAL A 203 1.63 0.25 9.83
CA VAL A 203 2.83 0.72 9.07
C VAL A 203 3.95 1.05 10.05
N TRP A 204 3.64 1.82 11.11
CA TRP A 204 4.62 2.15 12.14
C TRP A 204 5.27 0.92 12.76
N GLU A 205 4.49 -0.06 13.20
CA GLU A 205 4.99 -1.31 13.78
C GLU A 205 5.83 -2.11 12.78
N ALA A 206 5.40 -2.17 11.53
CA ALA A 206 6.07 -2.95 10.49
C ALA A 206 7.46 -2.40 10.15
N ILE A 207 7.65 -1.08 10.21
CA ILE A 207 8.97 -0.47 9.95
C ILE A 207 9.87 -0.45 11.20
N HIS A 208 9.31 -0.70 12.41
CA HIS A 208 10.05 -0.80 13.67
C HIS A 208 9.95 -2.22 14.26
N PRO A 209 10.54 -3.24 13.63
CA PRO A 209 10.45 -4.62 14.14
C PRO A 209 11.18 -4.76 15.47
N HIS A 210 10.50 -5.38 16.45
CA HIS A 210 11.07 -5.59 17.81
C HIS A 210 12.06 -6.76 17.88
N ASN A 211 12.09 -7.64 16.88
CA ASN A 211 12.97 -8.80 16.85
C ASN A 211 13.28 -9.26 15.41
N ARG A 212 14.26 -10.17 15.27
CA ARG A 212 14.72 -10.67 13.96
C ARG A 212 13.64 -11.40 13.18
N TRP A 213 12.71 -12.07 13.84
CA TRP A 213 11.60 -12.77 13.19
C TRP A 213 10.64 -11.76 12.53
N GLN A 214 10.29 -10.69 13.24
CA GLN A 214 9.48 -9.60 12.66
C GLN A 214 10.24 -8.86 11.55
N ALA A 215 11.53 -8.67 11.69
CA ALA A 215 12.37 -8.04 10.66
C ALA A 215 12.38 -8.83 9.34
N GLY A 216 12.28 -10.15 9.40
CA GLY A 216 12.19 -11.04 8.23
C GLY A 216 10.79 -11.19 7.65
N LYS A 217 9.76 -10.60 8.25
CA LYS A 217 8.39 -10.68 7.74
C LYS A 217 8.21 -9.74 6.55
N LEU A 218 7.57 -10.24 5.48
CA LEU A 218 7.28 -9.47 4.25
C LEU A 218 5.85 -8.91 4.26
N HIS A 219 4.86 -9.78 4.50
CA HIS A 219 3.45 -9.47 4.38
C HIS A 219 2.84 -9.24 5.77
N TYR A 220 2.23 -8.08 5.97
CA TYR A 220 1.66 -7.67 7.24
C TYR A 220 0.13 -7.53 7.15
N GLY A 221 -0.61 -8.41 7.81
CA GLY A 221 -2.03 -8.18 8.08
C GLY A 221 -2.22 -7.02 9.06
N VAL A 222 -3.33 -6.33 9.00
CA VAL A 222 -3.67 -5.22 9.91
C VAL A 222 -4.46 -5.71 11.11
N SER A 223 -5.32 -6.72 10.91
CA SER A 223 -6.10 -7.37 11.95
C SER A 223 -5.69 -8.83 12.14
N VAL A 224 -6.19 -9.46 13.20
CA VAL A 224 -6.04 -10.91 13.40
C VAL A 224 -6.73 -11.68 12.28
N THR A 225 -7.88 -11.19 11.80
CA THR A 225 -8.67 -11.84 10.76
C THR A 225 -7.92 -11.95 9.44
N ASP A 226 -7.32 -10.85 8.95
CA ASP A 226 -6.52 -10.86 7.71
C ASP A 226 -5.28 -11.75 7.85
N THR A 227 -4.65 -11.77 9.02
CA THR A 227 -3.51 -12.65 9.30
C THR A 227 -3.93 -14.13 9.26
N VAL A 228 -5.03 -14.49 9.90
CA VAL A 228 -5.57 -15.88 9.90
C VAL A 228 -5.98 -16.30 8.49
N LEU A 229 -6.68 -15.44 7.74
CA LEU A 229 -7.08 -15.72 6.36
C LEU A 229 -5.87 -15.98 5.45
N TYR A 230 -4.80 -15.19 5.60
CA TYR A 230 -3.56 -15.38 4.85
C TYR A 230 -2.96 -16.76 5.08
N TYR A 231 -2.73 -17.14 6.34
CA TYR A 231 -2.13 -18.43 6.65
C TYR A 231 -3.05 -19.62 6.30
N ALA A 232 -4.35 -19.50 6.58
CA ALA A 232 -5.33 -20.51 6.23
C ALA A 232 -5.35 -20.78 4.71
N ARG A 233 -5.33 -19.70 3.89
CA ARG A 233 -5.30 -19.82 2.43
C ARG A 233 -4.00 -20.46 1.93
N ARG A 234 -2.87 -20.11 2.52
CA ARG A 234 -1.55 -20.63 2.11
C ARG A 234 -1.38 -22.11 2.44
N LEU A 235 -2.00 -22.60 3.52
CA LEU A 235 -1.92 -23.98 3.96
C LEU A 235 -3.04 -24.86 3.39
N ALA A 236 -4.13 -24.28 2.92
CA ALA A 236 -5.27 -25.04 2.41
C ALA A 236 -5.01 -25.62 1.03
N PRO A 237 -5.33 -26.91 0.77
CA PRO A 237 -5.38 -27.46 -0.57
C PRO A 237 -6.28 -26.63 -1.49
N THR A 238 -5.93 -26.50 -2.77
CA THR A 238 -6.59 -25.59 -3.72
C THR A 238 -8.11 -25.74 -3.76
N ARG A 239 -8.64 -26.95 -3.67
CA ARG A 239 -10.09 -27.22 -3.67
C ARG A 239 -10.78 -26.66 -2.42
N ILE A 240 -10.15 -26.79 -1.24
CA ILE A 240 -10.67 -26.26 0.03
C ILE A 240 -10.58 -24.73 0.01
N ALA A 241 -9.46 -24.21 -0.44
CA ALA A 241 -9.25 -22.77 -0.58
C ALA A 241 -10.29 -22.13 -1.51
N HIS A 242 -10.61 -22.76 -2.64
CA HIS A 242 -11.64 -22.27 -3.55
C HIS A 242 -13.05 -22.26 -2.92
N ARG A 243 -13.41 -23.32 -2.17
CA ARG A 243 -14.68 -23.35 -1.43
C ARG A 243 -14.77 -22.27 -0.36
N ILE A 244 -13.68 -22.03 0.40
CA ILE A 244 -13.61 -20.94 1.38
C ILE A 244 -13.79 -19.59 0.66
N THR A 245 -13.13 -19.38 -0.47
CA THR A 245 -13.28 -18.19 -1.29
C THR A 245 -14.74 -17.99 -1.72
N GLN A 246 -15.41 -19.02 -2.21
CA GLN A 246 -16.83 -18.96 -2.58
C GLN A 246 -17.70 -18.54 -1.39
N LEU A 247 -17.45 -19.10 -0.19
CA LEU A 247 -18.20 -18.76 1.01
C LEU A 247 -17.96 -17.33 1.49
N VAL A 248 -16.79 -16.75 1.29
CA VAL A 248 -16.44 -15.38 1.72
C VAL A 248 -16.85 -14.34 0.68
N ALA A 249 -16.89 -14.70 -0.59
CA ALA A 249 -17.11 -13.78 -1.70
C ALA A 249 -18.56 -13.67 -2.17
N HIS A 250 -19.41 -14.65 -1.87
CA HIS A 250 -20.86 -14.67 -2.16
C HIS A 250 -21.69 -14.60 -0.89
#